data_9239bec785b7246f311ad35617c3c586
#
_entry.id   9239bec785b7246f311ad35617c3c586
#
_cell.length_a   1.000
_cell.length_b   1.000
_cell.length_c   1.000
_cell.angle_alpha   90.00
_cell.angle_beta   90.00
_cell.angle_gamma   90.00
#
_symmetry.space_group_name_H-M   'P 1'
#
loop_
_entity.id
_entity.type
_entity.pdbx_description
1 polymer ?
#
loop_
_entity_poly.entity_id
_entity_poly.type
_entity_poly.pdbx_seq_one_letter_code
_entity_poly.pdbx_strand_id
1 'polypeptide(L)'
;MKISTPRHRRGWHVAIVLAAAVLPMLLAYPLVMREAERRAESEVTLTATLVLRQLDRIFSSTDRTIRDTAELLGRPCDDGVNRSLRELSTLRPYFRALLLIQDDRIYCSSLLGNIDLPISVYKDLHSLPPGRAITPTDRTPFVTDRGAVLVTLNQGGQSGVLAVIDERYLQDIQVAAEAESHFDIDMQLVDGRALLATSKRHPTAPGRNAHQSSNGTLETVRSQQFPFEVSNRLMPAYAARDISGIWRDTLPIIALAGLFAAYLAHLVCSRQLSLTGEITRAMRRHQFHMVYQPVISLDSGTLGGVEALIRWQHPSAGPMRPDFFIPIAEENGQIADLTRHIFGLVARDLPTLGLRPGDHLGINVSGSHVASPEFVGDVQRLIRQMGPDAPILTLEVTEREALPDQDHVHHNMALLRRQGVQWALDDFGTGQSSLAYLEWLKADFIKIDRSFVRGIGTGSVTSVVLDTLIALAQRLNLALIAEGIETEGQADFLRQANVAYGQGFLYSCLLYTSPSPRD
;
A
#
# COMPACT_ATOMS: atom_id res chain seq x y z
N MET A 1 30.60 10.17 7.91
CA MET A 1 29.39 10.57 7.14
C MET A 1 29.19 12.06 7.28
N LYS A 2 29.16 12.85 6.18
CA LYS A 2 29.22 14.32 6.19
C LYS A 2 28.05 14.90 6.97
N ILE A 3 28.36 15.68 8.01
CA ILE A 3 27.40 16.48 8.79
C ILE A 3 26.66 17.41 7.83
N SER A 4 25.38 17.16 7.59
CA SER A 4 24.55 17.98 6.70
C SER A 4 24.27 19.33 7.36
N THR A 5 24.68 20.41 6.70
CA THR A 5 24.43 21.80 7.12
C THR A 5 22.92 22.07 7.25
N PRO A 6 22.48 23.02 8.08
CA PRO A 6 21.04 23.32 8.32
C PRO A 6 20.25 23.72 7.05
N ARG A 7 20.92 24.10 5.97
CA ARG A 7 20.33 24.31 4.64
C ARG A 7 19.86 23.01 3.98
N HIS A 8 20.57 21.90 4.15
CA HIS A 8 20.16 20.60 3.61
C HIS A 8 18.86 20.07 4.27
N ARG A 9 18.70 20.23 5.58
CA ARG A 9 17.49 19.75 6.31
C ARG A 9 16.21 20.48 5.91
N ARG A 10 16.26 21.79 5.63
CA ARG A 10 15.10 22.52 5.07
C ARG A 10 14.72 22.02 3.68
N GLY A 11 15.70 21.65 2.85
CA GLY A 11 15.46 21.04 1.54
C GLY A 11 14.76 19.68 1.64
N TRP A 12 15.19 18.83 2.58
CA TRP A 12 14.55 17.54 2.84
C TRP A 12 13.11 17.67 3.37
N HIS A 13 12.85 18.63 4.26
CA HIS A 13 11.49 18.91 4.73
C HIS A 13 10.55 19.25 3.56
N VAL A 14 10.96 20.19 2.70
CA VAL A 14 10.18 20.57 1.51
C VAL A 14 9.98 19.35 0.58
N ALA A 15 11.02 18.55 0.36
CA ALA A 15 10.94 17.35 -0.47
C ALA A 15 9.95 16.31 0.09
N ILE A 16 9.96 16.05 1.40
CA ILE A 16 9.03 15.14 2.06
C ILE A 16 7.58 15.62 1.93
N VAL A 17 7.34 16.91 2.17
CA VAL A 17 5.99 17.50 2.05
C VAL A 17 5.48 17.44 0.62
N LEU A 18 6.33 17.74 -0.38
CA LEU A 18 5.98 17.61 -1.79
C LEU A 18 5.74 16.16 -2.20
N ALA A 19 6.58 15.24 -1.75
CA ALA A 19 6.39 13.80 -2.01
C ALA A 19 5.07 13.31 -1.43
N ALA A 20 4.73 13.71 -0.20
CA ALA A 20 3.46 13.37 0.44
C ALA A 20 2.24 13.95 -0.30
N ALA A 21 2.37 15.14 -0.90
CA ALA A 21 1.32 15.76 -1.71
C ALA A 21 1.06 15.01 -3.02
N VAL A 22 2.11 14.50 -3.67
CA VAL A 22 2.04 13.86 -5.00
C VAL A 22 1.69 12.37 -4.90
N LEU A 23 2.07 11.71 -3.79
CA LEU A 23 1.89 10.27 -3.61
C LEU A 23 0.45 9.77 -3.86
N PRO A 24 -0.62 10.41 -3.36
CA PRO A 24 -1.99 9.98 -3.63
C PRO A 24 -2.35 10.01 -5.12
N MET A 25 -1.83 10.97 -5.88
CA MET A 25 -2.06 11.07 -7.33
C MET A 25 -1.38 9.91 -8.09
N LEU A 26 -0.14 9.57 -7.70
CA LEU A 26 0.59 8.45 -8.29
C LEU A 26 -0.10 7.10 -8.00
N LEU A 27 -0.66 6.94 -6.79
CA LEU A 27 -1.39 5.73 -6.41
C LEU A 27 -2.78 5.64 -7.06
N ALA A 28 -3.45 6.77 -7.26
CA ALA A 28 -4.78 6.82 -7.86
C ALA A 28 -4.75 6.59 -9.37
N TYR A 29 -3.68 7.00 -10.06
CA TYR A 29 -3.58 6.88 -11.53
C TYR A 29 -3.85 5.45 -12.06
N PRO A 30 -3.17 4.39 -11.59
CA PRO A 30 -3.42 3.04 -12.08
C PRO A 30 -4.82 2.54 -11.70
N LEU A 31 -5.39 3.00 -10.58
CA LEU A 31 -6.74 2.62 -10.15
C LEU A 31 -7.80 3.25 -11.05
N VAL A 32 -7.67 4.52 -11.38
CA VAL A 32 -8.56 5.24 -12.30
C VAL A 32 -8.51 4.62 -13.70
N MET A 33 -7.31 4.27 -14.20
CA MET A 33 -7.17 3.63 -15.49
C MET A 33 -7.83 2.25 -15.54
N ARG A 34 -7.63 1.43 -14.51
CA ARG A 34 -8.30 0.12 -14.41
C ARG A 34 -9.82 0.22 -14.32
N GLU A 35 -10.31 1.22 -13.61
CA GLU A 35 -11.76 1.44 -13.52
C GLU A 35 -12.35 1.90 -14.84
N ALA A 36 -11.66 2.77 -15.57
CA ALA A 36 -12.07 3.20 -16.92
C ALA A 36 -12.11 2.02 -17.91
N GLU A 37 -11.08 1.17 -17.90
CA GLU A 37 -11.04 -0.04 -18.72
C GLU A 37 -12.20 -0.99 -18.40
N ARG A 38 -12.46 -1.26 -17.12
CA ARG A 38 -13.58 -2.13 -16.68
C ARG A 38 -14.94 -1.59 -17.10
N ARG A 39 -15.16 -0.28 -16.98
CA ARG A 39 -16.42 0.35 -17.42
C ARG A 39 -16.59 0.22 -18.92
N ALA A 40 -15.54 0.53 -19.68
CA ALA A 40 -15.55 0.40 -21.13
C ALA A 40 -15.86 -1.04 -21.57
N GLU A 41 -15.19 -2.06 -20.99
CA GLU A 41 -15.45 -3.47 -21.26
C GLU A 41 -16.90 -3.86 -20.93
N SER A 42 -17.40 -3.42 -19.77
CA SER A 42 -18.75 -3.73 -19.32
C SER A 42 -19.82 -3.14 -20.25
N GLU A 43 -19.66 -1.89 -20.68
CA GLU A 43 -20.60 -1.22 -21.58
C GLU A 43 -20.60 -1.86 -22.98
N VAL A 44 -19.41 -2.15 -23.51
CA VAL A 44 -19.25 -2.82 -24.81
C VAL A 44 -19.91 -4.19 -24.80
N THR A 45 -19.67 -4.99 -23.76
CA THR A 45 -20.24 -6.34 -23.62
C THR A 45 -21.74 -6.32 -23.41
N LEU A 46 -22.23 -5.38 -22.60
CA LEU A 46 -23.67 -5.23 -22.35
C LEU A 46 -24.42 -4.90 -23.63
N THR A 47 -23.94 -3.91 -24.39
CA THR A 47 -24.55 -3.48 -25.66
C THR A 47 -24.54 -4.61 -26.69
N ALA A 48 -23.40 -5.30 -26.89
CA ALA A 48 -23.31 -6.45 -27.78
C ALA A 48 -24.30 -7.56 -27.40
N THR A 49 -24.43 -7.84 -26.08
CA THR A 49 -25.36 -8.84 -25.57
C THR A 49 -26.82 -8.46 -25.80
N LEU A 50 -27.17 -7.18 -25.64
CA LEU A 50 -28.53 -6.68 -25.90
C LEU A 50 -28.88 -6.82 -27.37
N VAL A 51 -28.00 -6.41 -28.29
CA VAL A 51 -28.19 -6.58 -29.74
C VAL A 51 -28.34 -8.04 -30.10
N LEU A 52 -27.45 -8.92 -29.57
CA LEU A 52 -27.50 -10.34 -29.81
C LEU A 52 -28.83 -10.95 -29.36
N ARG A 53 -29.34 -10.58 -28.19
CA ARG A 53 -30.64 -11.06 -27.67
C ARG A 53 -31.80 -10.63 -28.55
N GLN A 54 -31.74 -9.44 -29.16
CA GLN A 54 -32.76 -8.99 -30.11
C GLN A 54 -32.71 -9.80 -31.40
N LEU A 55 -31.52 -10.04 -31.95
CA LEU A 55 -31.33 -10.93 -33.08
C LEU A 55 -31.84 -12.35 -32.78
N ASP A 56 -31.42 -12.95 -31.67
CA ASP A 56 -31.88 -14.29 -31.28
C ASP A 56 -33.41 -14.37 -31.22
N ARG A 57 -34.06 -13.31 -30.73
CA ARG A 57 -35.53 -13.22 -30.67
C ARG A 57 -36.17 -13.20 -32.04
N ILE A 58 -35.63 -12.42 -33.01
CA ILE A 58 -36.09 -12.37 -34.37
C ILE A 58 -35.93 -13.74 -35.06
N PHE A 59 -34.73 -14.30 -34.96
CA PHE A 59 -34.42 -15.58 -35.61
C PHE A 59 -35.16 -16.77 -34.98
N SER A 60 -35.36 -16.77 -33.64
CA SER A 60 -36.19 -17.79 -32.94
C SER A 60 -37.67 -17.69 -33.34
N SER A 61 -38.16 -16.45 -33.55
CA SER A 61 -39.52 -16.23 -34.06
C SER A 61 -39.64 -16.71 -35.51
N THR A 62 -38.62 -16.43 -36.34
CA THR A 62 -38.52 -16.89 -37.71
C THR A 62 -38.50 -18.40 -37.79
N ASP A 63 -37.70 -19.07 -37.00
CA ASP A 63 -37.56 -20.53 -36.94
C ASP A 63 -38.88 -21.24 -36.60
N ARG A 64 -39.65 -20.68 -35.67
CA ARG A 64 -41.01 -21.20 -35.36
C ARG A 64 -41.95 -21.02 -36.54
N THR A 65 -41.95 -19.84 -37.16
CA THR A 65 -42.82 -19.56 -38.33
C THR A 65 -42.49 -20.43 -39.53
N ILE A 66 -41.22 -20.68 -39.81
CA ILE A 66 -40.77 -21.56 -40.87
C ILE A 66 -41.25 -23.01 -40.61
N ARG A 67 -41.18 -23.48 -39.37
CA ARG A 67 -41.72 -24.81 -39.00
C ARG A 67 -43.22 -24.90 -39.17
N ASP A 68 -43.97 -23.89 -38.70
CA ASP A 68 -45.42 -23.84 -38.87
C ASP A 68 -45.77 -23.79 -40.40
N THR A 69 -45.00 -23.06 -41.20
CA THR A 69 -45.15 -22.97 -42.63
C THR A 69 -44.81 -24.29 -43.36
N ALA A 70 -43.88 -25.10 -42.79
CA ALA A 70 -43.47 -26.35 -43.37
C ALA A 70 -44.59 -27.42 -43.35
N GLU A 71 -45.61 -27.26 -42.49
CA GLU A 71 -46.81 -28.14 -42.50
C GLU A 71 -47.67 -27.94 -43.77
N LEU A 72 -47.46 -26.89 -44.54
CA LEU A 72 -48.13 -26.60 -45.81
C LEU A 72 -47.40 -27.19 -47.01
N LEU A 73 -46.20 -27.75 -46.85
CA LEU A 73 -45.43 -28.32 -47.95
C LEU A 73 -46.16 -29.49 -48.63
N GLY A 74 -46.01 -29.59 -49.96
CA GLY A 74 -46.63 -30.61 -50.76
C GLY A 74 -48.14 -30.39 -51.01
N ARG A 75 -48.76 -29.35 -50.43
CA ARG A 75 -50.13 -28.97 -50.76
C ARG A 75 -50.12 -28.02 -51.98
N PRO A 76 -51.15 -28.14 -52.87
CA PRO A 76 -51.27 -27.19 -54.00
C PRO A 76 -51.44 -25.74 -53.48
N CYS A 77 -50.89 -24.78 -54.20
CA CYS A 77 -51.03 -23.35 -53.84
C CYS A 77 -52.43 -22.84 -54.19
N ASP A 78 -53.44 -23.26 -53.44
CA ASP A 78 -54.83 -22.80 -53.54
C ASP A 78 -55.09 -21.60 -52.62
N ASP A 79 -56.30 -21.07 -52.65
CA ASP A 79 -56.70 -19.91 -51.84
C ASP A 79 -56.57 -20.20 -50.30
N GLY A 80 -56.69 -21.47 -49.89
CA GLY A 80 -56.54 -21.87 -48.51
C GLY A 80 -55.10 -21.80 -48.03
N VAL A 81 -54.18 -22.40 -48.77
CA VAL A 81 -52.74 -22.37 -48.49
C VAL A 81 -52.19 -20.94 -48.57
N ASN A 82 -52.62 -20.17 -49.58
CA ASN A 82 -52.22 -18.78 -49.73
C ASN A 82 -52.71 -17.92 -48.56
N ARG A 83 -53.94 -18.12 -48.09
CA ARG A 83 -54.48 -17.41 -46.92
C ARG A 83 -53.64 -17.74 -45.66
N SER A 84 -53.37 -19.00 -45.43
CA SER A 84 -52.54 -19.44 -44.26
C SER A 84 -51.11 -18.84 -44.33
N LEU A 85 -50.47 -18.81 -45.51
CA LEU A 85 -49.16 -18.16 -45.69
C LEU A 85 -49.23 -16.65 -45.41
N ARG A 86 -50.28 -15.97 -45.83
CA ARG A 86 -50.47 -14.55 -45.55
C ARG A 86 -50.71 -14.30 -44.07
N GLU A 87 -51.52 -15.08 -43.42
CA GLU A 87 -51.76 -15.02 -41.97
C GLU A 87 -50.45 -15.18 -41.20
N LEU A 88 -49.65 -16.23 -41.49
CA LEU A 88 -48.36 -16.47 -40.84
C LEU A 88 -47.36 -15.34 -41.09
N SER A 89 -47.36 -14.74 -42.30
CA SER A 89 -46.47 -13.62 -42.61
C SER A 89 -46.93 -12.31 -41.96
N THR A 90 -48.25 -12.07 -41.83
CA THR A 90 -48.82 -10.82 -41.32
C THR A 90 -48.79 -10.77 -39.78
N LEU A 91 -48.96 -11.90 -39.11
CA LEU A 91 -48.93 -11.99 -37.65
C LEU A 91 -47.55 -11.68 -37.04
N ARG A 92 -46.52 -11.62 -37.88
CA ARG A 92 -45.14 -11.38 -37.46
C ARG A 92 -44.44 -10.36 -38.34
N PRO A 93 -44.08 -9.21 -37.83
CA PRO A 93 -43.70 -8.03 -38.60
C PRO A 93 -42.38 -8.12 -39.37
N TYR A 94 -41.56 -9.15 -39.12
CA TYR A 94 -40.19 -9.24 -39.66
C TYR A 94 -40.11 -9.74 -41.10
N PHE A 95 -41.18 -10.35 -41.60
CA PHE A 95 -41.15 -11.01 -42.91
C PHE A 95 -41.59 -10.10 -44.06
N ARG A 96 -40.83 -10.12 -45.14
CA ARG A 96 -41.30 -9.65 -46.45
C ARG A 96 -42.15 -10.67 -47.16
N ALA A 97 -41.74 -11.94 -47.12
CA ALA A 97 -42.44 -13.05 -47.75
C ALA A 97 -42.12 -14.38 -47.05
N LEU A 98 -43.07 -15.30 -47.09
CA LEU A 98 -42.90 -16.72 -46.85
C LEU A 98 -43.17 -17.47 -48.16
N LEU A 99 -42.26 -18.39 -48.50
CA LEU A 99 -42.25 -19.08 -49.78
C LEU A 99 -42.16 -20.58 -49.55
N LEU A 100 -42.97 -21.34 -50.29
CA LEU A 100 -42.88 -22.78 -50.34
C LEU A 100 -42.11 -23.19 -51.62
N ILE A 101 -41.15 -24.11 -51.43
CA ILE A 101 -40.22 -24.58 -52.45
C ILE A 101 -40.41 -26.08 -52.64
N GLN A 102 -40.42 -26.51 -53.92
CA GLN A 102 -40.38 -27.90 -54.32
C GLN A 102 -39.51 -28.05 -55.56
N ASP A 103 -38.58 -29.00 -55.56
CA ASP A 103 -37.66 -29.27 -56.65
C ASP A 103 -36.87 -27.99 -57.10
N ASP A 104 -36.33 -27.24 -56.11
CA ASP A 104 -35.65 -25.97 -56.27
C ASP A 104 -36.48 -24.88 -57.00
N ARG A 105 -37.81 -25.05 -57.02
CA ARG A 105 -38.76 -24.06 -57.56
C ARG A 105 -39.68 -23.53 -56.48
N ILE A 106 -39.91 -22.24 -56.50
CA ILE A 106 -40.89 -21.59 -55.62
C ILE A 106 -42.25 -21.72 -56.27
N TYR A 107 -43.14 -22.48 -55.63
CA TYR A 107 -44.47 -22.73 -56.19
C TYR A 107 -45.58 -21.92 -55.48
N CYS A 108 -45.33 -21.45 -54.25
CA CYS A 108 -46.31 -20.65 -53.51
C CYS A 108 -45.63 -19.53 -52.72
N SER A 109 -46.25 -18.34 -52.72
CA SER A 109 -45.74 -17.15 -52.04
C SER A 109 -46.83 -16.44 -51.25
N SER A 110 -46.55 -16.05 -50.00
CA SER A 110 -47.46 -15.23 -49.19
C SER A 110 -47.77 -13.87 -49.86
N LEU A 111 -46.86 -13.35 -50.70
CA LEU A 111 -47.02 -12.06 -51.34
C LEU A 111 -47.75 -12.17 -52.69
N LEU A 112 -47.34 -13.13 -53.54
CA LEU A 112 -47.76 -13.23 -54.92
C LEU A 112 -48.77 -14.37 -55.19
N GLY A 113 -48.99 -15.24 -54.24
CA GLY A 113 -49.84 -16.43 -54.38
C GLY A 113 -49.15 -17.55 -55.17
N ASN A 114 -49.89 -18.18 -56.10
CA ASN A 114 -49.36 -19.25 -56.95
C ASN A 114 -48.38 -18.68 -57.97
N ILE A 115 -47.12 -19.16 -57.92
CA ILE A 115 -46.03 -18.74 -58.78
C ILE A 115 -45.23 -19.99 -59.19
N ASP A 116 -44.42 -19.83 -60.26
CA ASP A 116 -43.48 -20.87 -60.68
C ASP A 116 -42.15 -20.19 -61.07
N LEU A 117 -41.28 -20.03 -60.04
CA LEU A 117 -39.99 -19.38 -60.22
C LEU A 117 -38.86 -20.26 -59.71
N PRO A 118 -37.71 -20.35 -60.38
CA PRO A 118 -36.57 -21.07 -59.85
C PRO A 118 -36.03 -20.34 -58.57
N ILE A 119 -35.53 -21.08 -57.58
CA ILE A 119 -34.97 -20.50 -56.35
C ILE A 119 -33.78 -19.58 -56.63
N SER A 120 -33.06 -19.82 -57.74
CA SER A 120 -31.94 -19.00 -58.23
C SER A 120 -32.32 -17.56 -58.62
N VAL A 121 -33.63 -17.23 -58.61
CA VAL A 121 -34.09 -15.83 -58.69
C VAL A 121 -33.56 -15.01 -57.50
N TYR A 122 -33.32 -15.65 -56.35
CA TYR A 122 -32.52 -15.11 -55.27
C TYR A 122 -31.05 -15.37 -55.56
N LYS A 123 -30.32 -14.37 -55.95
CA LYS A 123 -28.97 -14.43 -56.52
C LYS A 123 -27.97 -15.23 -55.69
N ASP A 124 -28.15 -15.24 -54.36
CA ASP A 124 -27.27 -15.90 -53.39
C ASP A 124 -27.75 -17.32 -53.03
N LEU A 125 -28.83 -17.83 -53.68
CA LEU A 125 -29.40 -19.16 -53.50
C LEU A 125 -29.47 -19.89 -54.85
N HIS A 126 -28.54 -20.81 -55.10
CA HIS A 126 -28.51 -21.59 -56.35
C HIS A 126 -29.35 -22.87 -56.25
N SER A 127 -29.43 -23.43 -55.09
CA SER A 127 -30.26 -24.57 -54.69
C SER A 127 -30.67 -24.45 -53.23
N LEU A 128 -31.63 -25.25 -52.77
CA LEU A 128 -32.05 -25.22 -51.39
C LEU A 128 -30.97 -25.84 -50.50
N PRO A 129 -30.33 -25.07 -49.59
CA PRO A 129 -29.29 -25.61 -48.71
C PRO A 129 -29.80 -26.73 -47.81
N PRO A 130 -28.98 -27.72 -47.46
CA PRO A 130 -29.39 -28.81 -46.58
C PRO A 130 -29.69 -28.29 -45.15
N GLY A 131 -30.79 -28.76 -44.58
CA GLY A 131 -31.22 -28.40 -43.23
C GLY A 131 -31.63 -26.92 -43.12
N ARG A 132 -31.16 -26.24 -42.09
CA ARG A 132 -31.41 -24.79 -41.86
C ARG A 132 -30.20 -23.97 -42.27
N ALA A 133 -30.42 -22.94 -43.11
CA ALA A 133 -29.37 -22.01 -43.48
C ALA A 133 -29.85 -20.55 -43.39
N ILE A 134 -28.90 -19.65 -43.16
CA ILE A 134 -29.09 -18.20 -43.10
C ILE A 134 -28.17 -17.61 -44.18
N THR A 135 -28.76 -16.88 -45.14
CA THR A 135 -28.04 -16.30 -46.30
C THR A 135 -28.40 -14.84 -46.42
N PRO A 136 -27.52 -13.91 -46.09
CA PRO A 136 -27.72 -12.50 -46.41
C PRO A 136 -27.70 -12.27 -47.91
N THR A 137 -28.53 -11.35 -48.43
CA THR A 137 -28.57 -10.97 -49.84
C THR A 137 -28.74 -9.47 -49.98
N ASP A 138 -28.04 -8.87 -50.93
CA ASP A 138 -28.07 -7.42 -51.18
C ASP A 138 -29.41 -6.94 -51.76
N ARG A 139 -30.15 -7.84 -52.43
CA ARG A 139 -31.43 -7.52 -53.07
C ARG A 139 -32.29 -8.76 -53.19
N THR A 140 -33.59 -8.52 -53.26
CA THR A 140 -34.55 -9.57 -53.56
C THR A 140 -35.18 -9.33 -54.94
N PRO A 141 -35.76 -10.36 -55.59
CA PRO A 141 -36.36 -10.23 -56.93
C PRO A 141 -37.43 -9.13 -57.05
N PHE A 142 -38.12 -8.86 -55.93
CA PHE A 142 -39.27 -7.95 -55.89
C PHE A 142 -38.95 -6.62 -55.22
N VAL A 143 -37.83 -6.51 -54.51
CA VAL A 143 -37.35 -5.31 -53.86
C VAL A 143 -35.86 -5.19 -54.13
N THR A 144 -35.50 -4.44 -55.13
CA THR A 144 -34.14 -4.38 -55.69
C THR A 144 -33.25 -3.35 -55.02
N ASP A 145 -33.82 -2.46 -54.24
CA ASP A 145 -33.15 -1.34 -53.60
C ASP A 145 -32.71 -1.63 -52.15
N ARG A 146 -32.98 -2.83 -51.66
CA ARG A 146 -32.71 -3.20 -50.24
C ARG A 146 -32.34 -4.65 -50.08
N GLY A 147 -31.44 -4.88 -49.11
CA GLY A 147 -31.04 -6.19 -48.69
C GLY A 147 -32.13 -6.95 -47.89
N ALA A 148 -31.91 -8.22 -47.74
CA ALA A 148 -32.73 -9.12 -46.94
C ALA A 148 -31.86 -10.23 -46.36
N VAL A 149 -32.37 -10.89 -45.32
CA VAL A 149 -31.78 -12.13 -44.81
C VAL A 149 -32.71 -13.28 -45.16
N LEU A 150 -32.21 -14.22 -45.92
CA LEU A 150 -32.92 -15.42 -46.36
C LEU A 150 -32.70 -16.51 -45.31
N VAL A 151 -33.78 -17.05 -44.73
CA VAL A 151 -33.73 -18.19 -43.80
C VAL A 151 -34.43 -19.36 -44.46
N THR A 152 -33.70 -20.42 -44.71
CA THR A 152 -34.23 -21.64 -45.36
C THR A 152 -34.34 -22.80 -44.35
N LEU A 153 -35.36 -23.61 -44.56
CA LEU A 153 -35.50 -24.94 -43.88
C LEU A 153 -35.79 -25.97 -44.95
N ASN A 154 -34.83 -26.87 -45.18
CA ASN A 154 -35.00 -28.02 -46.09
C ASN A 154 -35.44 -29.23 -45.27
N GLN A 155 -36.58 -29.80 -45.62
CA GLN A 155 -37.12 -31.01 -45.01
C GLN A 155 -36.72 -32.33 -45.71
N GLY A 156 -35.89 -32.22 -46.77
CA GLY A 156 -35.46 -33.35 -47.59
C GLY A 156 -36.11 -33.34 -48.98
N GLY A 157 -35.48 -33.99 -49.98
CA GLY A 157 -36.04 -34.12 -51.31
C GLY A 157 -36.18 -32.79 -52.08
N GLN A 158 -35.29 -31.81 -51.86
CA GLN A 158 -35.34 -30.47 -52.49
C GLN A 158 -36.63 -29.66 -52.20
N SER A 159 -37.34 -30.03 -51.12
CA SER A 159 -38.56 -29.35 -50.67
C SER A 159 -38.31 -28.64 -49.36
N GLY A 160 -38.80 -27.40 -49.25
CA GLY A 160 -38.58 -26.61 -48.06
C GLY A 160 -39.29 -25.27 -48.05
N VAL A 161 -38.99 -24.49 -47.04
CA VAL A 161 -39.53 -23.15 -46.78
C VAL A 161 -38.42 -22.14 -46.86
N LEU A 162 -38.70 -21.01 -47.46
CA LEU A 162 -37.86 -19.81 -47.47
C LEU A 162 -38.61 -18.64 -46.82
N ALA A 163 -38.07 -18.12 -45.75
CA ALA A 163 -38.50 -16.87 -45.14
C ALA A 163 -37.55 -15.73 -45.57
N VAL A 164 -38.12 -14.64 -46.00
CA VAL A 164 -37.38 -13.42 -46.37
C VAL A 164 -37.56 -12.39 -45.29
N ILE A 165 -36.53 -12.14 -44.51
CA ILE A 165 -36.51 -11.12 -43.44
C ILE A 165 -36.06 -9.78 -44.04
N ASP A 166 -36.76 -8.71 -43.73
CA ASP A 166 -36.39 -7.36 -44.17
C ASP A 166 -35.16 -6.86 -43.38
N GLU A 167 -34.11 -6.48 -44.08
CA GLU A 167 -32.87 -5.95 -43.50
C GLU A 167 -33.11 -4.70 -42.61
N ARG A 168 -34.17 -3.93 -42.85
CA ARG A 168 -34.50 -2.75 -42.04
C ARG A 168 -34.62 -3.05 -40.57
N TYR A 169 -35.20 -4.17 -40.18
CA TYR A 169 -35.33 -4.53 -38.77
C TYR A 169 -33.99 -4.76 -38.10
N LEU A 170 -33.00 -5.28 -38.82
CA LEU A 170 -31.64 -5.45 -38.34
C LEU A 170 -30.90 -4.09 -38.34
N GLN A 171 -31.13 -3.25 -39.36
CA GLN A 171 -30.59 -1.89 -39.42
C GLN A 171 -31.12 -1.03 -38.27
N ASP A 172 -32.43 -1.10 -37.97
CA ASP A 172 -33.04 -0.36 -36.88
C ASP A 172 -32.43 -0.74 -35.53
N ILE A 173 -32.13 -2.03 -35.31
CA ILE A 173 -31.43 -2.50 -34.13
C ILE A 173 -30.00 -1.92 -34.06
N GLN A 174 -29.27 -1.94 -35.19
CA GLN A 174 -27.94 -1.36 -35.26
C GLN A 174 -27.98 0.14 -34.99
N VAL A 175 -28.83 0.88 -35.67
CA VAL A 175 -28.97 2.33 -35.53
C VAL A 175 -29.40 2.69 -34.08
N ALA A 176 -30.33 1.95 -33.51
CA ALA A 176 -30.74 2.19 -32.11
C ALA A 176 -29.60 1.97 -31.14
N ALA A 177 -28.79 0.94 -31.34
CA ALA A 177 -27.65 0.66 -30.49
C ALA A 177 -26.47 1.63 -30.69
N GLU A 178 -26.29 2.14 -31.92
CA GLU A 178 -25.29 3.15 -32.24
C GLU A 178 -25.72 4.58 -31.87
N ALA A 179 -27.03 4.86 -31.84
CA ALA A 179 -27.56 6.22 -31.58
C ALA A 179 -27.35 6.70 -30.15
N GLU A 180 -27.37 5.82 -29.18
CA GLU A 180 -27.14 6.20 -27.76
C GLU A 180 -25.69 6.43 -27.43
N SER A 181 -24.76 6.04 -28.33
CA SER A 181 -23.36 6.09 -27.90
C SER A 181 -22.39 5.80 -29.09
N HIS A 182 -21.29 6.02 -28.90
CA HIS A 182 -20.05 6.00 -29.57
C HIS A 182 -19.53 4.57 -29.87
N PHE A 183 -20.46 3.64 -30.13
CA PHE A 183 -20.19 2.26 -30.49
C PHE A 183 -20.24 2.05 -32.01
N ASP A 184 -19.42 1.15 -32.49
CA ASP A 184 -19.43 0.64 -33.84
C ASP A 184 -19.79 -0.85 -33.77
N ILE A 185 -21.02 -1.17 -34.18
CA ILE A 185 -21.60 -2.51 -34.05
C ILE A 185 -21.59 -3.21 -35.39
N ASP A 186 -20.96 -4.35 -35.46
CA ASP A 186 -20.96 -5.23 -36.61
C ASP A 186 -21.68 -6.54 -36.32
N MET A 187 -22.57 -6.94 -37.24
CA MET A 187 -23.34 -8.18 -37.15
C MET A 187 -22.94 -9.08 -38.31
N GLN A 188 -22.37 -10.23 -38.01
CA GLN A 188 -21.87 -11.15 -39.02
C GLN A 188 -22.22 -12.62 -38.70
N LEU A 189 -22.22 -13.43 -39.71
CA LEU A 189 -22.25 -14.88 -39.56
C LEU A 189 -20.90 -15.39 -39.10
N VAL A 190 -20.87 -16.54 -38.45
CA VAL A 190 -19.62 -17.17 -37.96
C VAL A 190 -18.62 -17.46 -39.10
N ASP A 191 -19.11 -17.54 -40.35
CA ASP A 191 -18.28 -17.68 -41.55
C ASP A 191 -17.72 -16.33 -42.10
N GLY A 192 -17.97 -15.23 -41.38
CA GLY A 192 -17.46 -13.89 -41.69
C GLY A 192 -18.29 -13.10 -42.69
N ARG A 193 -19.45 -13.61 -43.17
CA ARG A 193 -20.37 -12.85 -43.99
C ARG A 193 -21.18 -11.87 -43.16
N ALA A 194 -21.22 -10.59 -43.57
CA ALA A 194 -22.02 -9.58 -42.89
C ALA A 194 -23.52 -9.93 -42.99
N LEU A 195 -24.29 -9.72 -41.93
CA LEU A 195 -25.76 -9.89 -41.92
C LEU A 195 -26.47 -8.72 -42.61
N LEU A 196 -25.82 -7.55 -42.70
CA LEU A 196 -26.34 -6.35 -43.33
C LEU A 196 -25.57 -6.07 -44.61
N ALA A 197 -26.28 -5.90 -45.72
CA ALA A 197 -25.68 -5.59 -47.03
C ALA A 197 -25.02 -4.19 -47.08
N THR A 198 -25.53 -3.25 -46.29
CA THR A 198 -25.05 -1.87 -46.19
C THR A 198 -24.01 -1.64 -45.10
N SER A 199 -23.59 -2.68 -44.38
CA SER A 199 -22.53 -2.56 -43.39
C SER A 199 -21.29 -1.95 -44.04
N LYS A 200 -20.87 -0.78 -43.58
CA LYS A 200 -19.62 -0.15 -43.98
C LYS A 200 -18.49 -1.08 -43.60
N ARG A 201 -18.01 -1.88 -44.55
CA ARG A 201 -16.84 -2.74 -44.33
C ARG A 201 -15.67 -1.85 -43.93
N HIS A 202 -15.39 -1.81 -42.64
CA HIS A 202 -13.99 -1.62 -42.24
C HIS A 202 -13.27 -2.93 -42.64
N PRO A 203 -12.26 -2.88 -43.50
CA PRO A 203 -11.58 -4.08 -43.98
C PRO A 203 -10.83 -4.72 -42.82
N THR A 204 -11.47 -5.69 -42.15
CA THR A 204 -10.77 -6.66 -41.36
C THR A 204 -10.06 -7.59 -42.33
N ALA A 205 -8.76 -7.35 -42.55
CA ALA A 205 -7.93 -8.24 -43.35
C ALA A 205 -7.99 -9.66 -42.76
N PRO A 206 -8.29 -10.68 -43.61
CA PRO A 206 -8.28 -12.06 -43.13
C PRO A 206 -6.85 -12.44 -42.76
N GLY A 207 -6.63 -12.81 -41.48
CA GLY A 207 -5.37 -13.40 -41.04
C GLY A 207 -4.50 -12.58 -40.12
N ARG A 208 -4.98 -11.51 -39.48
CA ARG A 208 -4.24 -10.89 -38.35
C ARG A 208 -4.92 -11.23 -37.03
N ASN A 209 -4.13 -11.84 -36.14
CA ASN A 209 -4.47 -12.12 -34.75
C ASN A 209 -5.16 -10.91 -34.12
N ALA A 210 -6.34 -11.12 -33.55
CA ALA A 210 -7.23 -10.11 -32.97
C ALA A 210 -6.66 -9.31 -31.78
N HIS A 211 -5.34 -9.33 -31.59
CA HIS A 211 -4.65 -8.69 -30.45
C HIS A 211 -3.79 -7.47 -30.79
N GLN A 212 -3.75 -7.03 -32.06
CA GLN A 212 -2.95 -5.84 -32.40
C GLN A 212 -3.60 -5.00 -33.48
N SER A 213 -4.56 -4.15 -33.09
CA SER A 213 -4.88 -2.96 -33.90
C SER A 213 -5.59 -1.91 -33.05
N SER A 214 -4.83 -0.89 -32.64
CA SER A 214 -5.22 0.49 -32.34
C SER A 214 -6.45 0.74 -31.46
N ASN A 215 -6.21 1.06 -30.19
CA ASN A 215 -6.96 2.01 -29.36
C ASN A 215 -8.49 1.91 -29.27
N GLY A 216 -9.07 0.71 -29.15
CA GLY A 216 -10.48 0.58 -28.80
C GLY A 216 -10.78 -0.81 -28.26
N THR A 217 -11.54 -0.89 -27.18
CA THR A 217 -12.03 -2.16 -26.62
C THR A 217 -12.97 -2.78 -27.64
N LEU A 218 -12.68 -3.98 -28.12
CA LEU A 218 -13.50 -4.78 -29.04
C LEU A 218 -13.94 -6.05 -28.33
N GLU A 219 -15.25 -6.26 -28.26
CA GLU A 219 -15.84 -7.47 -27.74
C GLU A 219 -16.72 -8.14 -28.77
N THR A 220 -16.66 -9.46 -28.85
CA THR A 220 -17.47 -10.26 -29.75
C THR A 220 -18.27 -11.29 -28.98
N VAL A 221 -19.58 -11.25 -29.11
CA VAL A 221 -20.53 -12.16 -28.46
C VAL A 221 -21.20 -13.02 -29.51
N ARG A 222 -21.24 -14.35 -29.31
CA ARG A 222 -21.82 -15.33 -30.24
C ARG A 222 -23.16 -15.84 -29.75
N SER A 223 -24.08 -16.04 -30.70
CA SER A 223 -25.32 -16.74 -30.40
C SER A 223 -25.07 -18.23 -30.08
N GLN A 224 -25.80 -18.74 -29.12
CA GLN A 224 -25.81 -20.18 -28.80
C GLN A 224 -26.78 -20.98 -29.66
N GLN A 225 -27.70 -20.30 -30.34
CA GLN A 225 -28.78 -20.93 -31.10
C GLN A 225 -28.60 -20.82 -32.60
N PHE A 226 -27.90 -19.78 -33.08
CA PHE A 226 -27.77 -19.45 -34.50
C PHE A 226 -26.31 -19.16 -34.84
N PRO A 227 -25.93 -19.35 -36.14
CA PRO A 227 -24.55 -19.18 -36.58
C PRO A 227 -24.21 -17.70 -36.87
N PHE A 228 -24.43 -16.80 -35.92
CA PHE A 228 -24.02 -15.40 -36.01
C PHE A 228 -23.39 -14.88 -34.73
N GLU A 229 -22.64 -13.82 -34.89
CA GLU A 229 -21.94 -13.12 -33.84
C GLU A 229 -22.12 -11.60 -33.98
N VAL A 230 -22.08 -10.91 -32.88
CA VAL A 230 -22.12 -9.44 -32.79
C VAL A 230 -20.81 -8.96 -32.22
N SER A 231 -20.12 -8.12 -32.97
CA SER A 231 -18.91 -7.44 -32.52
C SER A 231 -19.24 -5.99 -32.22
N ASN A 232 -18.83 -5.51 -31.05
CA ASN A 232 -19.01 -4.13 -30.65
C ASN A 232 -17.65 -3.51 -30.35
N ARG A 233 -17.39 -2.31 -30.87
CA ARG A 233 -16.17 -1.55 -30.67
C ARG A 233 -16.46 -0.18 -30.11
N LEU A 234 -15.77 0.20 -29.04
CA LEU A 234 -15.84 1.54 -28.48
C LEU A 234 -14.99 2.52 -29.33
N MET A 235 -15.56 3.66 -29.69
CA MET A 235 -14.83 4.69 -30.43
C MET A 235 -13.79 5.38 -29.56
N PRO A 236 -12.55 5.59 -30.02
CA PRO A 236 -11.46 6.19 -29.22
C PRO A 236 -11.79 7.57 -28.64
N ALA A 237 -12.58 8.35 -29.36
CA ALA A 237 -12.98 9.68 -28.92
C ALA A 237 -13.87 9.66 -27.65
N TYR A 238 -14.65 8.59 -27.47
CA TYR A 238 -15.49 8.43 -26.27
C TYR A 238 -14.70 7.88 -25.10
N ALA A 239 -13.83 6.92 -25.33
CA ALA A 239 -12.92 6.43 -24.30
C ALA A 239 -12.12 7.57 -23.65
N ALA A 240 -11.66 8.55 -24.45
CA ALA A 240 -10.99 9.75 -23.95
C ALA A 240 -11.90 10.66 -23.11
N ARG A 241 -13.19 10.79 -23.49
CA ARG A 241 -14.17 11.60 -22.73
C ARG A 241 -14.55 10.95 -21.41
N ASP A 242 -14.77 9.65 -21.40
CA ASP A 242 -15.12 8.91 -20.18
C ASP A 242 -13.98 8.95 -19.15
N ILE A 243 -12.74 8.75 -19.60
CA ILE A 243 -11.55 8.95 -18.77
C ILE A 243 -11.50 10.36 -18.20
N SER A 244 -11.82 11.39 -19.01
CA SER A 244 -11.81 12.79 -18.54
C SER A 244 -12.93 13.06 -17.52
N GLY A 245 -14.07 12.38 -17.65
CA GLY A 245 -15.17 12.41 -16.68
C GLY A 245 -14.76 11.83 -15.34
N ILE A 246 -14.19 10.64 -15.35
CA ILE A 246 -13.69 9.97 -14.13
C ILE A 246 -12.64 10.85 -13.43
N TRP A 247 -11.71 11.45 -14.20
CA TRP A 247 -10.72 12.37 -13.62
C TRP A 247 -11.36 13.61 -13.02
N ARG A 248 -12.37 14.19 -13.65
CA ARG A 248 -13.07 15.37 -13.12
C ARG A 248 -13.70 15.09 -11.76
N ASP A 249 -14.29 13.91 -11.59
CA ASP A 249 -14.96 13.53 -10.35
C ASP A 249 -14.00 13.10 -9.25
N THR A 250 -12.89 12.44 -9.61
CA THR A 250 -11.91 11.91 -8.64
C THR A 250 -10.81 12.91 -8.28
N LEU A 251 -10.43 13.83 -9.17
CA LEU A 251 -9.35 14.79 -8.95
C LEU A 251 -9.52 15.64 -7.68
N PRO A 252 -10.72 16.18 -7.34
CA PRO A 252 -10.90 16.95 -6.11
C PRO A 252 -10.61 16.11 -4.86
N ILE A 253 -11.01 14.85 -4.85
CA ILE A 253 -10.81 13.93 -3.72
C ILE A 253 -9.32 13.62 -3.57
N ILE A 254 -8.63 13.34 -4.68
CA ILE A 254 -7.20 13.06 -4.70
C ILE A 254 -6.41 14.30 -4.26
N ALA A 255 -6.79 15.48 -4.73
CA ALA A 255 -6.16 16.75 -4.34
C ALA A 255 -6.33 17.02 -2.83
N LEU A 256 -7.52 16.80 -2.29
CA LEU A 256 -7.78 16.94 -0.86
C LEU A 256 -6.95 15.95 -0.02
N ALA A 257 -6.87 14.69 -0.46
CA ALA A 257 -6.03 13.68 0.19
C ALA A 257 -4.54 14.06 0.16
N GLY A 258 -4.06 14.61 -0.97
CA GLY A 258 -2.69 15.10 -1.12
C GLY A 258 -2.39 16.29 -0.20
N LEU A 259 -3.30 17.26 -0.11
CA LEU A 259 -3.17 18.40 0.80
C LEU A 259 -3.16 17.96 2.26
N PHE A 260 -4.01 17.01 2.63
CA PHE A 260 -4.05 16.46 3.99
C PHE A 260 -2.76 15.71 4.33
N ALA A 261 -2.26 14.87 3.43
CA ALA A 261 -0.99 14.17 3.61
C ALA A 261 0.20 15.15 3.73
N ALA A 262 0.24 16.19 2.90
CA ALA A 262 1.25 17.24 2.97
C ALA A 262 1.18 18.02 4.30
N TYR A 263 -0.02 18.33 4.77
CA TYR A 263 -0.23 18.99 6.07
C TYR A 263 0.27 18.14 7.24
N LEU A 264 -0.06 16.83 7.25
CA LEU A 264 0.45 15.91 8.27
C LEU A 264 1.98 15.79 8.23
N ALA A 265 2.55 15.65 7.04
CA ALA A 265 4.00 15.62 6.86
C ALA A 265 4.66 16.92 7.37
N HIS A 266 4.05 18.09 7.08
CA HIS A 266 4.51 19.38 7.58
C HIS A 266 4.46 19.45 9.11
N LEU A 267 3.36 18.99 9.75
CA LEU A 267 3.24 18.98 11.21
C LEU A 267 4.30 18.09 11.88
N VAL A 268 4.55 16.91 11.33
CA VAL A 268 5.56 15.99 11.86
C VAL A 268 6.96 16.58 11.73
N CYS A 269 7.32 17.04 10.54
CA CYS A 269 8.63 17.62 10.29
C CYS A 269 8.87 18.93 11.06
N SER A 270 7.84 19.78 11.21
CA SER A 270 7.98 21.04 11.94
C SER A 270 8.19 20.82 13.45
N ARG A 271 7.57 19.79 14.03
CA ARG A 271 7.80 19.42 15.45
C ARG A 271 9.25 19.02 15.70
N GLN A 272 9.85 18.19 14.83
CA GLN A 272 11.25 17.77 14.98
C GLN A 272 12.24 18.95 14.83
N LEU A 273 12.00 19.85 13.88
CA LEU A 273 12.84 21.05 13.70
C LEU A 273 12.72 22.05 14.85
N SER A 274 11.56 22.09 15.52
CA SER A 274 11.34 22.95 16.69
C SER A 274 12.17 22.46 17.89
N LEU A 275 12.19 21.17 18.21
CA LEU A 275 12.89 20.59 19.37
C LEU A 275 14.41 20.77 19.31
N THR A 276 15.03 20.71 18.11
CA THR A 276 16.47 20.98 17.96
C THR A 276 16.84 22.40 18.40
N GLY A 277 16.05 23.38 17.97
CA GLY A 277 16.22 24.78 18.38
C GLY A 277 15.91 25.01 19.87
N GLU A 278 15.03 24.20 20.44
CA GLU A 278 14.63 24.28 21.83
C GLU A 278 15.70 23.75 22.79
N ILE A 279 16.39 22.63 22.47
CA ILE A 279 17.51 22.11 23.26
C ILE A 279 18.62 23.16 23.40
N THR A 280 19.06 23.77 22.29
CA THR A 280 20.08 24.83 22.34
C THR A 280 19.63 26.03 23.17
N ARG A 281 18.37 26.42 23.06
CA ARG A 281 17.79 27.52 23.84
C ARG A 281 17.65 27.17 25.31
N ALA A 282 17.30 25.92 25.61
CA ALA A 282 17.16 25.39 26.95
C ALA A 282 18.49 25.40 27.71
N MET A 283 19.60 24.99 27.07
CA MET A 283 20.93 25.10 27.64
C MET A 283 21.28 26.54 28.02
N ARG A 284 20.99 27.50 27.11
CA ARG A 284 21.27 28.95 27.37
C ARG A 284 20.37 29.58 28.43
N ARG A 285 19.15 29.03 28.62
CA ARG A 285 18.15 29.56 29.57
C ARG A 285 18.11 28.84 30.89
N HIS A 286 19.09 27.97 31.18
CA HIS A 286 19.19 27.20 32.41
C HIS A 286 17.91 26.38 32.71
N GLN A 287 17.30 25.77 31.69
CA GLN A 287 16.12 24.93 31.80
C GLN A 287 16.47 23.50 32.16
N PHE A 288 17.75 23.12 32.03
CA PHE A 288 18.26 21.83 32.47
C PHE A 288 18.78 21.94 33.90
N HIS A 289 18.53 20.88 34.68
CA HIS A 289 19.07 20.69 36.02
C HIS A 289 19.41 19.24 36.22
N MET A 290 20.26 18.96 37.23
CA MET A 290 20.60 17.60 37.59
C MET A 290 19.77 17.16 38.78
N VAL A 291 19.45 15.87 38.79
CA VAL A 291 18.98 15.14 39.98
C VAL A 291 19.95 13.98 40.22
N TYR A 292 20.12 13.58 41.44
CA TYR A 292 21.10 12.59 41.80
C TYR A 292 20.41 11.40 42.46
N GLN A 293 20.72 10.18 42.00
CA GLN A 293 20.20 8.95 42.58
C GLN A 293 21.29 8.28 43.41
N PRO A 294 21.06 8.02 44.70
CA PRO A 294 22.05 7.34 45.55
C PRO A 294 22.30 5.92 45.10
N VAL A 295 23.57 5.55 45.03
CA VAL A 295 24.08 4.19 44.85
C VAL A 295 24.63 3.71 46.20
N ILE A 296 24.04 2.64 46.74
CA ILE A 296 24.34 2.12 48.04
C ILE A 296 25.21 0.86 47.94
N SER A 297 26.24 0.75 48.76
CA SER A 297 26.95 -0.50 48.95
C SER A 297 26.03 -1.50 49.67
N LEU A 298 25.73 -2.63 49.02
CA LEU A 298 24.79 -3.62 49.58
C LEU A 298 25.35 -4.37 50.78
N ASP A 299 26.65 -4.45 50.89
CA ASP A 299 27.33 -5.10 52.04
C ASP A 299 27.28 -4.23 53.30
N SER A 300 27.69 -2.98 53.20
CA SER A 300 27.80 -2.06 54.34
C SER A 300 26.55 -1.23 54.59
N GLY A 301 25.64 -1.11 53.65
CA GLY A 301 24.48 -0.21 53.69
C GLY A 301 24.83 1.28 53.63
N THR A 302 26.07 1.62 53.31
CA THR A 302 26.54 3.02 53.23
C THR A 302 26.46 3.56 51.81
N LEU A 303 26.49 4.90 51.68
CA LEU A 303 26.57 5.54 50.39
C LEU A 303 27.86 5.12 49.67
N GLY A 304 27.73 4.55 48.46
CA GLY A 304 28.84 4.19 47.57
C GLY A 304 29.05 5.20 46.48
N GLY A 305 28.06 6.04 46.21
CA GLY A 305 28.12 7.07 45.15
C GLY A 305 26.76 7.62 44.76
N VAL A 306 26.73 8.33 43.67
CA VAL A 306 25.48 8.84 43.06
C VAL A 306 25.53 8.71 41.53
N GLU A 307 24.38 8.52 40.91
CA GLU A 307 24.19 8.67 39.49
C GLU A 307 23.58 10.04 39.18
N ALA A 308 24.20 10.80 38.26
CA ALA A 308 23.75 12.11 37.84
C ALA A 308 22.79 11.98 36.65
N LEU A 309 21.54 12.38 36.83
CA LEU A 309 20.49 12.26 35.88
C LEU A 309 19.98 13.63 35.45
N ILE A 310 20.07 13.94 34.17
CA ILE A 310 19.58 15.21 33.60
C ILE A 310 18.05 15.27 33.61
N ARG A 311 17.49 16.44 33.92
CA ARG A 311 16.06 16.76 33.79
C ARG A 311 15.88 18.06 33.06
N TRP A 312 14.86 18.15 32.24
CA TRP A 312 14.52 19.34 31.50
C TRP A 312 13.18 19.90 31.96
N GLN A 313 13.21 21.09 32.58
CA GLN A 313 11.99 21.84 32.89
C GLN A 313 11.61 22.71 31.70
N HIS A 314 10.75 22.15 30.83
CA HIS A 314 10.34 22.87 29.63
C HIS A 314 9.25 23.91 29.97
N PRO A 315 9.34 25.15 29.45
CA PRO A 315 8.43 26.25 29.85
C PRO A 315 6.95 25.99 29.58
N SER A 316 6.62 25.29 28.49
CA SER A 316 5.24 25.03 28.07
C SER A 316 4.81 23.57 28.24
N ALA A 317 5.74 22.62 28.19
CA ALA A 317 5.44 21.18 28.29
C ALA A 317 5.63 20.64 29.72
N GLY A 318 6.19 21.44 30.64
CA GLY A 318 6.51 20.99 32.00
C GLY A 318 7.75 20.09 32.05
N PRO A 319 7.87 19.19 33.03
CA PRO A 319 9.02 18.32 33.18
C PRO A 319 9.08 17.29 32.04
N MET A 320 10.18 17.34 31.27
CA MET A 320 10.45 16.40 30.17
C MET A 320 11.49 15.36 30.60
N ARG A 321 11.20 14.09 30.27
CA ARG A 321 12.09 12.96 30.57
C ARG A 321 13.22 12.88 29.55
N PRO A 322 14.41 12.39 29.96
CA PRO A 322 15.56 12.19 29.07
C PRO A 322 15.24 11.36 27.83
N ASP A 323 14.40 10.33 27.95
CA ASP A 323 13.99 9.43 26.87
C ASP A 323 13.41 10.19 25.65
N PHE A 324 12.90 11.42 25.84
CA PHE A 324 12.33 12.23 24.76
C PHE A 324 13.34 13.14 24.06
N PHE A 325 14.29 13.72 24.79
CA PHE A 325 15.16 14.73 24.18
C PHE A 325 16.59 14.24 23.92
N ILE A 326 17.08 13.20 24.62
CA ILE A 326 18.40 12.62 24.36
C ILE A 326 18.51 12.06 22.95
N PRO A 327 17.55 11.18 22.46
CA PRO A 327 17.62 10.68 21.09
C PRO A 327 17.60 11.81 20.05
N ILE A 328 16.83 12.88 20.31
CA ILE A 328 16.77 14.04 19.41
C ILE A 328 18.11 14.79 19.39
N ALA A 329 18.77 14.92 20.55
CA ALA A 329 20.10 15.53 20.63
C ALA A 329 21.15 14.69 19.87
N GLU A 330 21.05 13.37 19.93
CA GLU A 330 21.91 12.42 19.19
C GLU A 330 21.71 12.52 17.69
N GLU A 331 20.46 12.35 17.21
CA GLU A 331 20.11 12.47 15.79
C GLU A 331 20.54 13.79 15.18
N ASN A 332 20.49 14.85 15.97
CA ASN A 332 20.81 16.21 15.53
C ASN A 332 22.26 16.60 15.75
N GLY A 333 23.10 15.70 16.28
CA GLY A 333 24.53 15.98 16.55
C GLY A 333 24.76 17.01 17.66
N GLN A 334 23.77 17.20 18.57
CA GLN A 334 23.84 18.14 19.70
C GLN A 334 24.25 17.45 21.01
N ILE A 335 24.41 16.13 20.99
CA ILE A 335 24.66 15.35 22.22
C ILE A 335 25.97 15.73 22.89
N ALA A 336 27.02 16.02 22.12
CA ALA A 336 28.29 16.47 22.68
C ALA A 336 28.17 17.83 23.40
N ASP A 337 27.39 18.77 22.82
CA ASP A 337 27.13 20.07 23.46
C ASP A 337 26.31 19.90 24.74
N LEU A 338 25.30 19.01 24.71
CA LEU A 338 24.47 18.70 25.86
C LEU A 338 25.29 18.02 26.96
N THR A 339 26.17 17.07 26.62
CA THR A 339 27.05 16.40 27.59
C THR A 339 28.02 17.40 28.24
N ARG A 340 28.61 18.33 27.47
CA ARG A 340 29.41 19.42 28.03
C ARG A 340 28.61 20.29 28.99
N HIS A 341 27.35 20.55 28.66
CA HIS A 341 26.45 21.29 29.56
C HIS A 341 26.17 20.50 30.86
N ILE A 342 25.91 19.18 30.76
CA ILE A 342 25.77 18.25 31.91
C ILE A 342 27.02 18.32 32.78
N PHE A 343 28.22 18.19 32.21
CA PHE A 343 29.47 18.27 32.96
C PHE A 343 29.60 19.59 33.76
N GLY A 344 29.19 20.70 33.13
CA GLY A 344 29.17 22.01 33.81
C GLY A 344 28.16 22.08 34.98
N LEU A 345 26.99 21.46 34.82
CA LEU A 345 25.99 21.38 35.88
C LEU A 345 26.49 20.51 37.05
N VAL A 346 27.02 19.33 36.75
CA VAL A 346 27.57 18.41 37.75
C VAL A 346 28.73 19.05 38.53
N ALA A 347 29.69 19.68 37.87
CA ALA A 347 30.79 20.37 38.53
C ALA A 347 30.33 21.47 39.48
N ARG A 348 29.27 22.20 39.10
CA ARG A 348 28.65 23.23 39.94
C ARG A 348 27.97 22.64 41.17
N ASP A 349 27.27 21.52 41.03
CA ASP A 349 26.45 20.91 42.08
C ASP A 349 27.29 20.05 43.05
N LEU A 350 28.45 19.54 42.61
CA LEU A 350 29.32 18.60 43.34
C LEU A 350 29.63 19.02 44.78
N PRO A 351 29.97 20.30 45.11
CA PRO A 351 30.24 20.68 46.48
C PRO A 351 29.07 20.48 47.45
N THR A 352 27.87 20.42 46.95
CA THR A 352 26.64 20.28 47.74
C THR A 352 26.22 18.83 47.96
N LEU A 353 26.81 17.87 47.24
CA LEU A 353 26.44 16.46 47.28
C LEU A 353 27.03 15.71 48.51
N GLY A 354 28.04 16.26 49.15
CA GLY A 354 28.67 15.64 50.31
C GLY A 354 29.41 14.33 50.01
N LEU A 355 29.79 14.09 48.75
CA LEU A 355 30.57 12.94 48.32
C LEU A 355 32.01 13.01 48.86
N ARG A 356 32.56 11.88 49.20
CA ARG A 356 33.93 11.75 49.74
C ARG A 356 34.88 11.20 48.68
N PRO A 357 36.19 11.40 48.81
CA PRO A 357 37.16 10.65 48.01
C PRO A 357 36.92 9.14 48.18
N GLY A 358 36.75 8.45 47.05
CA GLY A 358 36.41 7.01 47.03
C GLY A 358 34.94 6.70 46.72
N ASP A 359 34.01 7.66 46.92
CA ASP A 359 32.65 7.52 46.42
C ASP A 359 32.63 7.64 44.89
N HIS A 360 31.60 7.10 44.22
CA HIS A 360 31.46 7.15 42.78
C HIS A 360 30.50 8.25 42.34
N LEU A 361 30.81 8.88 41.22
CA LEU A 361 29.92 9.81 40.50
C LEU A 361 29.67 9.28 39.10
N GLY A 362 28.49 8.67 38.88
CA GLY A 362 28.05 8.13 37.59
C GLY A 362 27.50 9.23 36.67
N ILE A 363 27.95 9.27 35.45
CA ILE A 363 27.43 10.19 34.41
C ILE A 363 27.23 9.43 33.12
N ASN A 364 26.02 9.48 32.57
CA ASN A 364 25.67 8.88 31.29
C ASN A 364 26.31 9.66 30.13
N VAL A 365 26.97 8.97 29.22
CA VAL A 365 27.62 9.53 28.01
C VAL A 365 27.23 8.74 26.76
N SER A 366 27.01 9.46 25.66
CA SER A 366 26.69 8.81 24.39
C SER A 366 27.94 8.27 23.70
N GLY A 367 27.85 7.09 23.09
CA GLY A 367 28.91 6.45 22.35
C GLY A 367 29.43 7.30 21.20
N SER A 368 28.55 8.09 20.56
CA SER A 368 28.94 9.04 19.51
C SER A 368 29.83 10.16 20.03
N HIS A 369 29.63 10.61 21.28
CA HIS A 369 30.50 11.58 21.92
C HIS A 369 31.81 10.93 22.37
N VAL A 370 31.76 9.73 22.96
CA VAL A 370 32.96 8.98 23.36
C VAL A 370 33.93 8.77 22.20
N ALA A 371 33.39 8.54 20.97
CA ALA A 371 34.18 8.40 19.76
C ALA A 371 34.77 9.74 19.25
N SER A 372 34.32 10.89 19.75
CA SER A 372 34.76 12.18 19.23
C SER A 372 36.16 12.55 19.68
N PRO A 373 36.93 13.28 18.87
CA PRO A 373 38.28 13.76 19.25
C PRO A 373 38.27 14.70 20.45
N GLU A 374 37.15 15.42 20.68
CA GLU A 374 37.02 16.41 21.74
C GLU A 374 36.73 15.79 23.10
N PHE A 375 36.25 14.52 23.15
CA PHE A 375 35.72 13.89 24.36
C PHE A 375 36.72 13.85 25.52
N VAL A 376 37.97 13.42 25.25
CA VAL A 376 39.00 13.37 26.28
C VAL A 376 39.25 14.75 26.90
N GLY A 377 39.30 15.80 26.07
CA GLY A 377 39.46 17.17 26.51
C GLY A 377 38.28 17.69 27.34
N ASP A 378 37.07 17.27 27.01
CA ASP A 378 35.85 17.64 27.73
C ASP A 378 35.82 16.98 29.11
N VAL A 379 36.13 15.68 29.23
CA VAL A 379 36.22 14.97 30.51
C VAL A 379 37.37 15.49 31.37
N GLN A 380 38.53 15.77 30.77
CA GLN A 380 39.65 16.38 31.52
C GLN A 380 39.32 17.75 32.08
N ARG A 381 38.47 18.51 31.41
CA ARG A 381 37.95 19.77 31.91
C ARG A 381 37.07 19.56 33.12
N LEU A 382 36.19 18.57 33.09
CA LEU A 382 35.36 18.18 34.22
C LEU A 382 36.24 17.77 35.44
N ILE A 383 37.21 16.85 35.24
CA ILE A 383 38.11 16.40 36.32
C ILE A 383 38.83 17.59 36.98
N ARG A 384 39.34 18.53 36.19
CA ARG A 384 39.96 19.75 36.74
C ARG A 384 38.99 20.61 37.54
N GLN A 385 37.70 20.68 37.14
CA GLN A 385 36.67 21.42 37.89
C GLN A 385 36.23 20.73 39.16
N MET A 386 36.27 19.38 39.21
CA MET A 386 35.94 18.61 40.38
C MET A 386 36.98 18.77 41.51
N GLY A 387 38.23 19.00 41.20
CA GLY A 387 39.31 19.20 42.19
C GLY A 387 39.97 17.92 42.68
N PRO A 388 40.95 18.04 43.63
CA PRO A 388 41.77 16.90 44.03
C PRO A 388 41.06 15.90 44.99
N ASP A 389 40.09 16.38 45.77
CA ASP A 389 39.32 15.56 46.72
C ASP A 389 38.00 15.06 46.08
N ALA A 390 37.93 15.00 44.78
CA ALA A 390 36.74 14.59 44.02
C ALA A 390 36.41 13.10 44.19
N PRO A 391 35.15 12.71 44.07
CA PRO A 391 34.75 11.33 43.93
C PRO A 391 35.34 10.73 42.63
N ILE A 392 35.30 9.41 42.54
CA ILE A 392 35.72 8.68 41.36
C ILE A 392 34.69 8.91 40.23
N LEU A 393 35.12 9.50 39.11
CA LEU A 393 34.25 9.69 37.98
C LEU A 393 34.03 8.36 37.25
N THR A 394 32.76 7.92 37.19
CA THR A 394 32.32 6.74 36.44
C THR A 394 31.49 7.19 35.25
N LEU A 395 31.95 6.88 34.02
CA LEU A 395 31.24 7.18 32.80
C LEU A 395 30.42 5.95 32.38
N GLU A 396 29.13 6.17 32.12
CA GLU A 396 28.18 5.10 31.81
C GLU A 396 27.83 5.14 30.35
N VAL A 397 27.93 3.99 29.67
CA VAL A 397 27.54 3.81 28.26
C VAL A 397 26.49 2.71 28.17
N THR A 398 25.46 2.94 27.34
CA THR A 398 24.37 1.97 27.21
C THR A 398 24.75 0.84 26.24
N GLU A 399 24.25 -0.37 26.53
CA GLU A 399 24.40 -1.55 25.68
C GLU A 399 23.85 -1.33 24.26
N ARG A 400 22.75 -0.59 24.13
CA ARG A 400 22.01 -0.42 22.87
C ARG A 400 22.70 0.49 21.88
N GLU A 401 23.66 1.26 22.32
CA GLU A 401 24.34 2.23 21.49
C GLU A 401 25.51 1.58 20.75
N ALA A 402 25.37 1.43 19.43
CA ALA A 402 26.48 0.99 18.59
C ALA A 402 27.60 2.03 18.69
N LEU A 403 28.71 1.68 19.33
CA LEU A 403 29.88 2.54 19.43
C LEU A 403 30.51 2.69 18.04
N PRO A 404 30.41 3.86 17.40
CA PRO A 404 31.07 4.11 16.12
C PRO A 404 32.56 4.22 16.36
N ASP A 405 33.37 3.82 15.37
CA ASP A 405 34.83 3.97 15.42
C ASP A 405 35.48 3.38 16.67
N GLN A 406 35.43 2.06 16.74
CA GLN A 406 35.88 1.29 17.92
C GLN A 406 37.33 1.60 18.35
N ASP A 407 38.22 1.90 17.42
CA ASP A 407 39.62 2.21 17.72
C ASP A 407 39.75 3.54 18.47
N HIS A 408 39.01 4.57 18.04
CA HIS A 408 38.99 5.87 18.74
C HIS A 408 38.33 5.76 20.12
N VAL A 409 37.25 5.01 20.24
CA VAL A 409 36.61 4.76 21.54
C VAL A 409 37.57 4.12 22.51
N HIS A 410 38.24 3.03 22.11
CA HIS A 410 39.25 2.36 22.94
C HIS A 410 40.40 3.28 23.36
N HIS A 411 40.88 4.06 22.42
CA HIS A 411 41.94 5.03 22.69
C HIS A 411 41.52 6.06 23.74
N ASN A 412 40.36 6.66 23.57
CA ASN A 412 39.80 7.65 24.48
C ASN A 412 39.56 7.07 25.89
N MET A 413 38.98 5.87 25.96
CA MET A 413 38.76 5.15 27.21
C MET A 413 40.07 4.84 27.91
N ALA A 414 41.08 4.35 27.20
CA ALA A 414 42.38 4.02 27.77
C ALA A 414 43.12 5.27 28.34
N LEU A 415 43.01 6.40 27.64
CA LEU A 415 43.56 7.68 28.12
C LEU A 415 42.91 8.14 29.43
N LEU A 416 41.59 8.04 29.53
CA LEU A 416 40.83 8.47 30.71
C LEU A 416 41.01 7.52 31.88
N ARG A 417 41.13 6.19 31.66
CA ARG A 417 41.47 5.25 32.73
C ARG A 417 42.79 5.57 33.42
N ARG A 418 43.80 6.02 32.67
CA ARG A 418 45.08 6.44 33.27
C ARG A 418 44.93 7.66 34.19
N GLN A 419 43.81 8.36 34.12
CA GLN A 419 43.47 9.50 34.97
C GLN A 419 42.48 9.12 36.09
N GLY A 420 42.21 7.84 36.29
CA GLY A 420 41.33 7.33 37.36
C GLY A 420 39.84 7.30 36.99
N VAL A 421 39.46 7.54 35.72
CA VAL A 421 38.08 7.41 35.29
C VAL A 421 37.70 5.93 35.13
N GLN A 422 36.57 5.56 35.69
CA GLN A 422 36.00 4.22 35.57
C GLN A 422 34.85 4.20 34.58
N TRP A 423 34.50 3.00 34.09
CA TRP A 423 33.48 2.82 33.05
C TRP A 423 32.43 1.82 33.51
N ALA A 424 31.18 2.16 33.31
CA ALA A 424 30.05 1.26 33.54
C ALA A 424 29.31 0.97 32.25
N LEU A 425 28.89 -0.28 32.09
CA LEU A 425 27.97 -0.68 31.02
C LEU A 425 26.56 -0.66 31.57
N ASP A 426 25.72 0.18 31.02
CA ASP A 426 24.34 0.39 31.45
C ASP A 426 23.32 -0.44 30.67
N ASP A 427 22.15 -0.73 31.27
CA ASP A 427 21.03 -1.50 30.70
C ASP A 427 21.41 -2.92 30.25
N PHE A 428 22.42 -3.56 30.87
CA PHE A 428 22.93 -4.85 30.41
C PHE A 428 21.89 -5.97 30.46
N GLY A 429 21.81 -6.74 29.37
CA GLY A 429 20.90 -7.87 29.21
C GLY A 429 19.57 -7.52 28.54
N THR A 430 19.31 -6.26 28.21
CA THR A 430 18.07 -5.83 27.53
C THR A 430 18.21 -5.75 26.01
N GLY A 431 19.42 -5.93 25.46
CA GLY A 431 19.74 -5.78 24.03
C GLY A 431 20.35 -7.02 23.40
N GLN A 432 21.12 -6.82 22.34
CA GLN A 432 21.80 -7.87 21.57
C GLN A 432 23.26 -8.07 22.01
N SER A 433 23.61 -7.79 23.27
CA SER A 433 25.00 -7.86 23.72
C SER A 433 25.62 -9.23 23.51
N SER A 434 26.68 -9.26 22.75
CA SER A 434 27.58 -10.40 22.75
C SER A 434 28.56 -10.26 23.93
N LEU A 435 28.96 -11.39 24.52
CA LEU A 435 30.06 -11.45 25.48
C LEU A 435 31.33 -10.75 24.96
N ALA A 436 31.51 -10.75 23.63
CA ALA A 436 32.55 -10.00 22.95
C ALA A 436 32.52 -8.49 23.21
N TYR A 437 31.34 -7.91 23.42
CA TYR A 437 31.22 -6.48 23.74
C TYR A 437 31.71 -6.14 25.14
N LEU A 438 31.42 -7.01 26.13
CA LEU A 438 31.97 -6.88 27.49
C LEU A 438 33.49 -6.98 27.51
N GLU A 439 34.03 -7.96 26.80
CA GLU A 439 35.49 -8.15 26.71
C GLU A 439 36.15 -6.97 26.00
N TRP A 440 35.49 -6.45 24.97
CA TRP A 440 35.95 -5.31 24.19
C TRP A 440 35.92 -4.02 25.01
N LEU A 441 34.82 -3.73 25.74
CA LEU A 441 34.63 -2.48 26.48
C LEU A 441 35.55 -2.43 27.73
N LYS A 442 35.88 -3.57 28.34
CA LYS A 442 36.64 -3.68 29.60
C LYS A 442 36.04 -2.80 30.70
N ALA A 443 34.73 -2.84 30.87
CA ALA A 443 34.04 -2.08 31.89
C ALA A 443 34.55 -2.42 33.29
N ASP A 444 34.45 -1.48 34.22
CA ASP A 444 34.73 -1.69 35.66
C ASP A 444 33.44 -2.15 36.36
N PHE A 445 32.28 -1.70 35.86
CA PHE A 445 30.96 -2.02 36.37
C PHE A 445 30.01 -2.48 35.30
N ILE A 446 29.03 -3.32 35.69
CA ILE A 446 27.84 -3.64 34.92
C ILE A 446 26.63 -3.22 35.74
N LYS A 447 25.74 -2.41 35.17
CA LYS A 447 24.45 -2.06 35.75
C LYS A 447 23.39 -3.07 35.25
N ILE A 448 22.72 -3.70 36.20
CA ILE A 448 21.65 -4.66 35.96
C ILE A 448 20.33 -3.91 35.89
N ASP A 449 19.67 -3.95 34.73
CA ASP A 449 18.40 -3.25 34.53
C ASP A 449 17.30 -3.73 35.49
N ARG A 450 16.46 -2.81 35.90
CA ARG A 450 15.33 -3.03 36.83
C ARG A 450 14.39 -4.17 36.42
N SER A 451 14.28 -4.51 35.13
CA SER A 451 13.41 -5.61 34.67
C SER A 451 13.85 -6.96 35.25
N PHE A 452 15.14 -7.17 35.41
CA PHE A 452 15.69 -8.37 36.03
C PHE A 452 15.49 -8.36 37.56
N VAL A 453 15.73 -7.22 38.23
CA VAL A 453 15.54 -7.05 39.67
C VAL A 453 14.08 -7.28 40.09
N ARG A 454 13.12 -6.83 39.28
CA ARG A 454 11.69 -7.11 39.49
C ARG A 454 11.33 -8.59 39.40
N GLY A 455 12.12 -9.38 38.68
CA GLY A 455 11.94 -10.83 38.55
C GLY A 455 12.34 -11.63 39.81
N ILE A 456 13.05 -11.03 40.79
CA ILE A 456 13.51 -11.70 41.99
C ILE A 456 12.32 -12.24 42.80
N GLY A 457 12.37 -13.54 43.15
CA GLY A 457 11.32 -14.20 43.92
C GLY A 457 10.06 -14.59 43.15
N THR A 458 9.97 -14.33 41.84
CA THR A 458 8.77 -14.62 41.04
C THR A 458 8.83 -15.97 40.31
N GLY A 459 9.99 -16.64 40.26
CA GLY A 459 10.20 -17.86 39.47
C GLY A 459 10.11 -17.63 37.94
N SER A 460 10.21 -16.39 37.49
CA SER A 460 10.15 -16.01 36.08
C SER A 460 11.46 -16.32 35.34
N VAL A 461 11.42 -16.35 33.99
CA VAL A 461 12.61 -16.51 33.16
C VAL A 461 13.66 -15.42 33.45
N THR A 462 13.22 -14.21 33.76
CA THR A 462 14.11 -13.09 34.12
C THR A 462 14.92 -13.35 35.40
N SER A 463 14.40 -14.12 36.37
CA SER A 463 15.13 -14.52 37.58
C SER A 463 16.31 -15.46 37.21
N VAL A 464 16.08 -16.45 36.35
CA VAL A 464 17.12 -17.38 35.88
C VAL A 464 18.21 -16.67 35.10
N VAL A 465 17.81 -15.69 34.27
CA VAL A 465 18.77 -14.85 33.53
C VAL A 465 19.60 -14.01 34.49
N LEU A 466 19.00 -13.42 35.51
CA LEU A 466 19.70 -12.64 36.53
C LEU A 466 20.80 -13.46 37.25
N ASP A 467 20.50 -14.68 37.67
CA ASP A 467 21.49 -15.58 38.28
C ASP A 467 22.67 -15.84 37.34
N THR A 468 22.39 -16.04 36.08
CA THR A 468 23.42 -16.24 35.05
C THR A 468 24.29 -15.00 34.85
N LEU A 469 23.66 -13.81 34.82
CA LEU A 469 24.38 -12.53 34.69
C LEU A 469 25.28 -12.26 35.88
N ILE A 470 24.80 -12.52 37.09
CA ILE A 470 25.60 -12.37 38.34
C ILE A 470 26.81 -13.33 38.28
N ALA A 471 26.58 -14.61 37.98
CA ALA A 471 27.67 -15.59 37.85
C ALA A 471 28.70 -15.22 36.76
N LEU A 472 28.26 -14.66 35.66
CA LEU A 472 29.12 -14.18 34.59
C LEU A 472 30.00 -13.02 35.02
N ALA A 473 29.40 -11.99 35.62
CA ALA A 473 30.12 -10.81 36.12
C ALA A 473 31.19 -11.20 37.16
N GLN A 474 30.86 -12.12 38.07
CA GLN A 474 31.80 -12.64 39.07
C GLN A 474 33.00 -13.36 38.42
N ARG A 475 32.74 -14.18 37.39
CA ARG A 475 33.83 -14.86 36.63
C ARG A 475 34.72 -13.90 35.89
N LEU A 476 34.17 -12.77 35.42
CA LEU A 476 34.92 -11.72 34.75
C LEU A 476 35.53 -10.70 35.71
N ASN A 477 35.33 -10.87 37.00
CA ASN A 477 35.78 -9.97 38.05
C ASN A 477 35.28 -8.52 37.86
N LEU A 478 33.99 -8.37 37.43
CA LEU A 478 33.31 -7.10 37.23
C LEU A 478 32.41 -6.80 38.42
N ALA A 479 32.41 -5.57 38.89
CA ALA A 479 31.49 -5.14 39.94
C ALA A 479 30.10 -4.91 39.39
N LEU A 480 29.07 -5.29 40.14
CA LEU A 480 27.66 -5.17 39.73
C LEU A 480 26.97 -4.05 40.49
N ILE A 481 26.15 -3.28 39.80
CA ILE A 481 25.21 -2.30 40.31
C ILE A 481 23.81 -2.75 39.94
N ALA A 482 22.94 -3.07 40.89
CA ALA A 482 21.57 -3.47 40.63
C ALA A 482 20.64 -2.27 40.68
N GLU A 483 19.80 -2.11 39.63
CA GLU A 483 18.88 -1.00 39.50
C GLU A 483 17.44 -1.36 39.87
N GLY A 484 16.69 -0.36 40.34
CA GLY A 484 15.25 -0.49 40.60
C GLY A 484 14.93 -1.41 41.77
N ILE A 485 15.76 -1.42 42.82
CA ILE A 485 15.47 -2.13 44.09
C ILE A 485 14.33 -1.40 44.80
N GLU A 486 13.21 -2.10 44.98
CA GLU A 486 11.99 -1.55 45.56
C GLU A 486 11.65 -2.19 46.94
N THR A 487 12.20 -3.37 47.24
CA THR A 487 11.89 -4.12 48.45
C THR A 487 13.14 -4.65 49.15
N GLU A 488 13.07 -4.81 50.50
CA GLU A 488 14.14 -5.43 51.30
C GLU A 488 14.47 -6.85 50.80
N GLY A 489 13.47 -7.65 50.40
CA GLY A 489 13.69 -8.99 49.86
C GLY A 489 14.56 -9.01 48.60
N GLN A 490 14.41 -8.02 47.74
CA GLN A 490 15.28 -7.86 46.55
C GLN A 490 16.71 -7.48 46.99
N ALA A 491 16.84 -6.56 47.93
CA ALA A 491 18.14 -6.14 48.46
C ALA A 491 18.88 -7.31 49.13
N ASP A 492 18.19 -8.11 49.94
CA ASP A 492 18.75 -9.27 50.63
C ASP A 492 19.21 -10.35 49.64
N PHE A 493 18.41 -10.63 48.62
CA PHE A 493 18.81 -11.57 47.55
C PHE A 493 20.10 -11.11 46.84
N LEU A 494 20.15 -9.86 46.44
CA LEU A 494 21.31 -9.30 45.73
C LEU A 494 22.56 -9.27 46.63
N ARG A 495 22.39 -8.96 47.91
CA ARG A 495 23.47 -9.03 48.91
C ARG A 495 24.02 -10.45 49.07
N GLN A 496 23.14 -11.45 49.20
CA GLN A 496 23.53 -12.86 49.30
C GLN A 496 24.23 -13.35 48.01
N ALA A 497 23.83 -12.78 46.85
CA ALA A 497 24.48 -13.06 45.58
C ALA A 497 25.79 -12.27 45.34
N ASN A 498 26.30 -11.55 46.36
CA ASN A 498 27.52 -10.74 46.34
C ASN A 498 27.50 -9.65 45.24
N VAL A 499 26.33 -9.03 45.00
CA VAL A 499 26.23 -7.81 44.22
C VAL A 499 26.75 -6.64 45.04
N ALA A 500 27.70 -5.87 44.47
CA ALA A 500 28.42 -4.85 45.24
C ALA A 500 27.57 -3.64 45.59
N TYR A 501 26.79 -3.17 44.62
CA TYR A 501 26.04 -1.93 44.75
C TYR A 501 24.59 -2.09 44.27
N GLY A 502 23.72 -1.22 44.79
CA GLY A 502 22.32 -1.16 44.41
C GLY A 502 21.75 0.25 44.46
N GLN A 503 20.78 0.52 43.57
CA GLN A 503 20.00 1.75 43.58
C GLN A 503 18.52 1.45 43.36
N GLY A 504 17.65 2.30 43.91
CA GLY A 504 16.20 2.14 43.75
C GLY A 504 15.40 2.89 44.79
N PHE A 505 14.07 2.79 44.68
CA PHE A 505 13.15 3.50 45.59
C PHE A 505 13.20 3.01 47.05
N LEU A 506 13.74 1.81 47.26
CA LEU A 506 13.96 1.31 48.61
C LEU A 506 14.89 2.25 49.43
N TYR A 507 15.91 2.81 48.78
CA TYR A 507 16.93 3.60 49.45
C TYR A 507 16.63 5.08 49.46
N SER A 508 16.19 5.64 48.32
CA SER A 508 15.79 7.02 48.20
C SER A 508 15.06 7.30 46.90
N CYS A 509 14.14 8.26 46.93
CA CYS A 509 13.76 9.00 45.75
C CYS A 509 14.91 9.90 45.29
N LEU A 510 14.82 10.45 44.07
CA LEU A 510 15.81 11.35 43.48
C LEU A 510 16.10 12.54 44.41
N LEU A 511 17.38 12.81 44.68
CA LEU A 511 17.82 13.97 45.46
C LEU A 511 17.89 15.20 44.54
N TYR A 512 17.27 16.29 44.96
CA TYR A 512 17.36 17.60 44.29
C TYR A 512 18.39 18.46 45.02
N THR A 513 19.34 19.04 44.26
CA THR A 513 20.38 19.91 44.85
C THR A 513 19.97 21.37 44.96
N SER A 514 18.83 21.76 44.42
CA SER A 514 18.30 23.13 44.54
C SER A 514 16.97 23.08 45.26
N PRO A 515 16.72 23.97 46.25
CA PRO A 515 15.37 24.18 46.74
C PRO A 515 14.48 24.57 45.56
N SER A 516 13.32 23.93 45.46
CA SER A 516 12.29 24.34 44.50
C SER A 516 12.05 25.85 44.67
N PRO A 517 11.88 26.62 43.58
CA PRO A 517 11.60 28.05 43.72
C PRO A 517 10.23 28.36 44.38
N ARG A 518 9.65 27.37 45.09
CA ARG A 518 8.39 27.52 45.83
C ARG A 518 8.46 26.61 47.07
N ASP A 519 9.06 27.15 48.10
CA ASP A 519 8.68 26.95 49.49
C ASP A 519 8.55 28.29 50.16
#